data_a34da0fb964a2cfc8caa4a58b95cded8
#
_entry.id   a34da0fb964a2cfc8caa4a58b95cded8
#
_cell.length_a   1.000
_cell.length_b   1.000
_cell.length_c   1.000
_cell.angle_alpha   90.00
_cell.angle_beta   90.00
_cell.angle_gamma   90.00
#
_symmetry.space_group_name_H-M   'P 1'
#
loop_
_entity.id
_entity.type
_entity.pdbx_description
1 polymer ?
#
loop_
_entity_poly.entity_id
_entity_poly.type
_entity_poly.pdbx_seq_one_letter_code
_entity_poly.pdbx_strand_id
1 'polypeptide(L)'
;MFKPMLLIVSIDTEEDNWHPCRDGVTVENIRELPRLDALFQRLGVRATYFTTYQVAIRDWAAAILRELHGAGAELGAHLHPWNTPPLDEPFAPRNTMLKNLPAALQLAKLEQLTLTLREALGGRPVAFRAGRYGLGPDTVTALIRCGYRVDSSVTPFVSWEDYDDGPTFIGAPLDSYRLAGGADVRVPQPDGPLVELPMSIGYSRPPSTMWVGLHRALSTPALRPLHLRGIASRAGIVKRISLSPETDSVRDMLTLSRRLIDAGLRHLHLFFHSPSLRPGLSPFAPDGAGVERMYRSIATYIEALARVTTLRFVTVSEAATLLQTAPSHHSAAAAASRF
;
A
#
# COMPACT_ATOMS: atom_id res chain seq x y z
N MET A 1 14.39 27.73 -0.63
CA MET A 1 12.98 27.43 -0.97
C MET A 1 12.72 26.01 -0.50
N PHE A 2 11.78 25.80 0.44
CA PHE A 2 11.44 24.45 0.92
C PHE A 2 10.85 23.64 -0.24
N LYS A 3 11.34 22.39 -0.42
CA LYS A 3 10.76 21.49 -1.42
C LYS A 3 9.36 21.07 -0.96
N PRO A 4 8.36 21.02 -1.84
CA PRO A 4 7.03 20.56 -1.45
C PRO A 4 7.07 19.10 -1.00
N MET A 5 6.22 18.76 -0.04
CA MET A 5 5.97 17.38 0.39
C MET A 5 5.22 16.64 -0.71
N LEU A 6 5.76 15.51 -1.17
CA LEU A 6 5.06 14.65 -2.12
C LEU A 6 3.95 13.90 -1.39
N LEU A 7 2.71 14.08 -1.82
CA LEU A 7 1.58 13.28 -1.31
C LEU A 7 1.13 12.31 -2.40
N ILE A 8 1.27 11.03 -2.09
CA ILE A 8 0.84 9.91 -2.91
C ILE A 8 -0.48 9.42 -2.34
N VAL A 9 -1.45 9.17 -3.22
CA VAL A 9 -2.71 8.52 -2.87
C VAL A 9 -2.85 7.27 -3.73
N SER A 10 -2.96 6.12 -3.10
CA SER A 10 -3.13 4.85 -3.82
C SER A 10 -4.33 4.06 -3.32
N ILE A 11 -4.98 3.38 -4.23
CA ILE A 11 -6.17 2.59 -3.99
C ILE A 11 -5.89 1.16 -4.46
N ASP A 12 -6.03 0.18 -3.56
CA ASP A 12 -6.08 -1.21 -3.95
C ASP A 12 -7.47 -1.46 -4.56
N THR A 13 -7.47 -1.57 -5.88
CA THR A 13 -8.65 -1.61 -6.74
C THR A 13 -8.94 -3.07 -7.04
N GLU A 14 -9.81 -3.66 -6.22
CA GLU A 14 -9.90 -5.08 -6.05
C GLU A 14 -11.36 -5.58 -5.98
N GLU A 15 -11.53 -6.86 -5.75
CA GLU A 15 -12.80 -7.55 -5.65
C GLU A 15 -13.63 -7.07 -4.46
N ASP A 16 -14.95 -7.26 -4.53
CA ASP A 16 -15.88 -6.99 -3.44
C ASP A 16 -15.66 -7.91 -2.23
N ASN A 17 -15.05 -9.07 -2.46
CA ASN A 17 -14.86 -10.12 -1.47
C ASN A 17 -13.67 -9.78 -0.55
N TRP A 18 -13.95 -9.32 0.67
CA TRP A 18 -12.92 -8.97 1.65
C TRP A 18 -11.99 -10.14 2.04
N HIS A 19 -12.48 -11.36 1.95
CA HIS A 19 -11.70 -12.56 2.21
C HIS A 19 -11.36 -13.28 0.89
N PRO A 20 -10.16 -13.91 0.81
CA PRO A 20 -9.78 -14.68 -0.36
C PRO A 20 -10.84 -15.69 -0.79
N CYS A 21 -11.22 -15.67 -2.07
CA CYS A 21 -12.13 -16.64 -2.67
C CYS A 21 -11.81 -16.80 -4.16
N ARG A 22 -12.22 -17.94 -4.73
CA ARG A 22 -12.11 -18.23 -6.18
C ARG A 22 -13.45 -18.13 -6.90
N ASP A 23 -14.53 -18.43 -6.18
CA ASP A 23 -15.89 -18.49 -6.71
C ASP A 23 -16.71 -17.30 -6.22
N GLY A 24 -17.71 -16.90 -6.98
CA GLY A 24 -18.62 -15.80 -6.61
C GLY A 24 -17.93 -14.42 -6.56
N VAL A 25 -16.84 -14.25 -7.29
CA VAL A 25 -16.08 -12.99 -7.31
C VAL A 25 -16.83 -11.92 -8.08
N THR A 26 -17.10 -10.80 -7.40
CA THR A 26 -17.73 -9.59 -7.97
C THR A 26 -16.80 -8.38 -7.78
N VAL A 27 -17.04 -7.30 -8.54
CA VAL A 27 -16.23 -6.08 -8.53
C VAL A 27 -17.13 -4.82 -8.57
N GLU A 28 -18.33 -4.92 -8.01
CA GLU A 28 -19.33 -3.85 -8.07
C GLU A 28 -18.89 -2.54 -7.39
N ASN A 29 -17.93 -2.62 -6.44
CA ASN A 29 -17.32 -1.45 -5.80
C ASN A 29 -16.66 -0.50 -6.81
N ILE A 30 -16.21 -1.01 -7.97
CA ILE A 30 -15.56 -0.20 -9.00
C ILE A 30 -16.51 0.87 -9.56
N ARG A 31 -17.82 0.70 -9.46
CA ARG A 31 -18.82 1.72 -9.84
C ARG A 31 -18.75 2.98 -8.98
N GLU A 32 -18.10 2.91 -7.82
CA GLU A 32 -17.92 4.06 -6.91
C GLU A 32 -16.68 4.92 -7.25
N LEU A 33 -15.78 4.43 -8.11
CA LEU A 33 -14.55 5.14 -8.46
C LEU A 33 -14.81 6.51 -9.14
N PRO A 34 -15.81 6.70 -10.02
CA PRO A 34 -16.12 8.03 -10.56
C PRO A 34 -16.49 9.05 -9.49
N ARG A 35 -17.18 8.63 -8.43
CA ARG A 35 -17.48 9.49 -7.27
C ARG A 35 -16.22 9.88 -6.51
N LEU A 36 -15.31 8.93 -6.32
CA LEU A 36 -14.01 9.16 -5.68
C LEU A 36 -13.16 10.12 -6.52
N ASP A 37 -13.11 9.91 -7.83
CA ASP A 37 -12.37 10.76 -8.75
C ASP A 37 -12.89 12.20 -8.74
N ALA A 38 -14.20 12.40 -8.70
CA ALA A 38 -14.79 13.74 -8.56
C ALA A 38 -14.34 14.44 -7.27
N LEU A 39 -14.13 13.72 -6.16
CA LEU A 39 -13.49 14.27 -4.96
C LEU A 39 -12.03 14.62 -5.22
N PHE A 40 -11.27 13.72 -5.85
CA PHE A 40 -9.85 13.89 -6.12
C PHE A 40 -9.58 15.06 -7.05
N GLN A 41 -10.37 15.25 -8.10
CA GLN A 41 -10.27 16.41 -9.00
C GLN A 41 -10.46 17.72 -8.24
N ARG A 42 -11.43 17.81 -7.32
CA ARG A 42 -11.61 19.02 -6.50
C ARG A 42 -10.43 19.30 -5.58
N LEU A 43 -9.74 18.26 -5.12
CA LEU A 43 -8.58 18.37 -4.24
C LEU A 43 -7.23 18.47 -5.00
N GLY A 44 -7.24 18.32 -6.32
CA GLY A 44 -6.05 18.29 -7.17
C GLY A 44 -5.22 17.00 -7.03
N VAL A 45 -5.81 15.92 -6.54
CA VAL A 45 -5.16 14.61 -6.37
C VAL A 45 -5.09 13.86 -7.68
N ARG A 46 -3.93 13.29 -8.00
CA ARG A 46 -3.74 12.28 -9.04
C ARG A 46 -3.39 10.96 -8.36
N ALA A 47 -4.34 10.05 -8.32
CA ALA A 47 -4.20 8.79 -7.62
C ALA A 47 -3.55 7.69 -8.48
N THR A 48 -3.03 6.65 -7.79
CA THR A 48 -2.63 5.38 -8.41
C THR A 48 -3.63 4.31 -8.01
N TYR A 49 -4.24 3.64 -9.01
CA TYR A 49 -5.17 2.53 -8.84
C TYR A 49 -4.43 1.22 -9.09
N PHE A 50 -4.14 0.48 -8.04
CA PHE A 50 -3.53 -0.85 -8.11
C PHE A 50 -4.60 -1.89 -8.42
N THR A 51 -4.64 -2.38 -9.65
CA THR A 51 -5.77 -3.12 -10.22
C THR A 51 -5.51 -4.61 -10.22
N THR A 52 -6.48 -5.40 -9.72
CA THR A 52 -6.42 -6.86 -9.74
C THR A 52 -6.82 -7.46 -11.09
N TYR A 53 -6.48 -8.74 -11.27
CA TYR A 53 -6.87 -9.52 -12.44
C TYR A 53 -8.39 -9.53 -12.62
N GLN A 54 -9.15 -9.75 -11.53
CA GLN A 54 -10.60 -9.87 -11.58
C GLN A 54 -11.30 -8.57 -11.98
N VAL A 55 -10.74 -7.44 -11.61
CA VAL A 55 -11.23 -6.13 -12.06
C VAL A 55 -10.93 -5.93 -13.55
N ALA A 56 -9.70 -6.26 -13.98
CA ALA A 56 -9.25 -6.03 -15.35
C ALA A 56 -10.03 -6.83 -16.40
N ILE A 57 -10.46 -8.04 -16.08
CA ILE A 57 -11.23 -8.90 -17.01
C ILE A 57 -12.72 -8.53 -17.13
N ARG A 58 -13.18 -7.52 -16.41
CA ARG A 58 -14.55 -6.98 -16.52
C ARG A 58 -14.54 -5.74 -17.42
N ASP A 59 -15.02 -5.84 -18.65
CA ASP A 59 -14.96 -4.77 -19.66
C ASP A 59 -15.47 -3.43 -19.15
N TRP A 60 -16.58 -3.45 -18.41
CA TRP A 60 -17.17 -2.23 -17.84
C TRP A 60 -16.29 -1.60 -16.74
N ALA A 61 -15.62 -2.41 -15.92
CA ALA A 61 -14.72 -1.92 -14.89
C ALA A 61 -13.41 -1.38 -15.51
N ALA A 62 -12.88 -2.09 -16.51
CA ALA A 62 -11.73 -1.63 -17.30
C ALA A 62 -12.04 -0.31 -18.02
N ALA A 63 -13.28 -0.10 -18.52
CA ALA A 63 -13.69 1.16 -19.13
C ALA A 63 -13.61 2.33 -18.14
N ILE A 64 -14.14 2.16 -16.92
CA ILE A 64 -14.02 3.18 -15.85
C ILE A 64 -12.55 3.51 -15.58
N LEU A 65 -11.68 2.49 -15.45
CA LEU A 65 -10.27 2.71 -15.18
C LEU A 65 -9.55 3.44 -16.34
N ARG A 66 -9.90 3.15 -17.59
CA ARG A 66 -9.36 3.88 -18.74
C ARG A 66 -9.77 5.35 -18.72
N GLU A 67 -11.01 5.68 -18.33
CA GLU A 67 -11.47 7.06 -18.17
C GLU A 67 -10.66 7.79 -17.08
N LEU A 68 -10.46 7.15 -15.91
CA LEU A 68 -9.63 7.70 -14.84
C LEU A 68 -8.18 7.92 -15.28
N HIS A 69 -7.62 7.00 -16.07
CA HIS A 69 -6.28 7.14 -16.63
C HIS A 69 -6.20 8.31 -17.60
N GLY A 70 -7.20 8.47 -18.48
CA GLY A 70 -7.33 9.63 -19.37
C GLY A 70 -7.44 10.96 -18.61
N ALA A 71 -7.94 10.97 -17.38
CA ALA A 71 -7.99 12.11 -16.48
C ALA A 71 -6.68 12.34 -15.69
N GLY A 72 -5.65 11.50 -15.87
CA GLY A 72 -4.32 11.65 -15.27
C GLY A 72 -4.01 10.75 -14.09
N ALA A 73 -4.85 9.77 -13.79
CA ALA A 73 -4.53 8.74 -12.81
C ALA A 73 -3.52 7.73 -13.35
N GLU A 74 -2.73 7.12 -12.46
CA GLU A 74 -1.88 5.98 -12.78
C GLU A 74 -2.62 4.67 -12.55
N LEU A 75 -2.40 3.69 -13.43
CA LEU A 75 -2.87 2.32 -13.28
C LEU A 75 -1.69 1.42 -12.97
N GLY A 76 -1.68 0.85 -11.76
CA GLY A 76 -0.70 -0.13 -11.31
C GLY A 76 -1.28 -1.54 -11.28
N ALA A 77 -0.42 -2.52 -11.03
CA ALA A 77 -0.82 -3.93 -10.89
C ALA A 77 -0.96 -4.32 -9.43
N HIS A 78 -2.03 -5.05 -9.10
CA HIS A 78 -2.27 -5.66 -7.79
C HIS A 78 -2.51 -7.14 -7.93
N LEU A 79 -1.65 -7.97 -7.34
CA LEU A 79 -1.74 -9.41 -7.54
C LEU A 79 -2.33 -10.12 -6.33
N HIS A 80 -3.49 -10.72 -6.53
CA HIS A 80 -4.09 -11.68 -5.61
C HIS A 80 -3.78 -13.11 -6.09
N PRO A 81 -2.91 -13.86 -5.39
CA PRO A 81 -2.50 -15.19 -5.87
C PRO A 81 -3.65 -16.17 -6.06
N TRP A 82 -4.64 -16.09 -5.17
CA TRP A 82 -5.74 -17.05 -5.12
C TRP A 82 -6.71 -16.98 -6.32
N ASN A 83 -6.75 -15.86 -7.05
CA ASN A 83 -7.66 -15.68 -8.17
C ASN A 83 -7.00 -15.08 -9.43
N THR A 84 -5.67 -14.95 -9.43
CA THR A 84 -4.88 -14.63 -10.64
C THR A 84 -4.34 -15.93 -11.25
N PRO A 85 -4.65 -16.26 -12.51
CA PRO A 85 -4.09 -17.44 -13.19
C PRO A 85 -2.56 -17.38 -13.37
N PRO A 86 -1.91 -18.56 -13.52
CA PRO A 86 -2.43 -19.92 -13.42
C PRO A 86 -2.75 -20.28 -11.97
N LEU A 87 -3.79 -21.13 -11.74
CA LEU A 87 -4.27 -21.51 -10.41
C LEU A 87 -3.83 -22.95 -10.06
N ASP A 88 -2.55 -23.22 -10.23
CA ASP A 88 -1.96 -24.56 -10.05
C ASP A 88 -1.74 -24.92 -8.56
N GLU A 89 -1.74 -23.92 -7.69
CA GLU A 89 -1.59 -24.13 -6.25
C GLU A 89 -2.92 -24.52 -5.57
N PRO A 90 -2.90 -25.34 -4.50
CA PRO A 90 -4.06 -25.56 -3.67
C PRO A 90 -4.60 -24.24 -3.10
N PHE A 91 -5.93 -24.10 -3.04
CA PHE A 91 -6.54 -22.96 -2.33
C PHE A 91 -6.41 -23.16 -0.82
N ALA A 92 -5.36 -22.58 -0.25
CA ALA A 92 -5.01 -22.67 1.15
C ALA A 92 -4.55 -21.31 1.69
N PRO A 93 -4.76 -20.99 2.97
CA PRO A 93 -4.41 -19.69 3.56
C PRO A 93 -2.97 -19.28 3.25
N ARG A 94 -1.99 -20.16 3.44
CA ARG A 94 -0.57 -19.87 3.17
C ARG A 94 -0.30 -19.45 1.71
N ASN A 95 -1.03 -20.02 0.76
CA ASN A 95 -0.87 -19.75 -0.67
C ASN A 95 -1.55 -18.43 -1.12
N THR A 96 -2.22 -17.74 -0.21
CA THR A 96 -2.75 -16.39 -0.45
C THR A 96 -1.66 -15.31 -0.34
N MET A 97 -0.47 -15.66 0.16
CA MET A 97 0.72 -14.80 0.16
C MET A 97 1.60 -15.14 -1.05
N LEU A 98 1.78 -14.20 -1.97
CA LEU A 98 2.53 -14.45 -3.22
C LEU A 98 3.94 -15.00 -2.96
N LYS A 99 4.65 -14.47 -1.97
CA LYS A 99 5.99 -14.91 -1.58
C LYS A 99 6.11 -16.39 -1.19
N ASN A 100 4.99 -17.02 -0.82
CA ASN A 100 4.97 -18.42 -0.39
C ASN A 100 4.80 -19.43 -1.54
N LEU A 101 4.51 -18.93 -2.72
CA LEU A 101 4.41 -19.76 -3.94
C LEU A 101 5.79 -20.05 -4.53
N PRO A 102 5.96 -21.17 -5.25
CA PRO A 102 7.18 -21.41 -5.99
C PRO A 102 7.53 -20.24 -6.94
N ALA A 103 8.80 -19.90 -7.07
CA ALA A 103 9.27 -18.74 -7.86
C ALA A 103 8.74 -18.77 -9.31
N ALA A 104 8.70 -19.95 -9.94
CA ALA A 104 8.16 -20.10 -11.29
C ALA A 104 6.66 -19.73 -11.36
N LEU A 105 5.88 -20.08 -10.34
CA LEU A 105 4.45 -19.77 -10.29
C LEU A 105 4.21 -18.27 -10.00
N GLN A 106 5.03 -17.66 -9.14
CA GLN A 106 5.00 -16.21 -8.93
C GLN A 106 5.21 -15.45 -10.24
N LEU A 107 6.22 -15.85 -11.02
CA LEU A 107 6.51 -15.26 -12.32
C LEU A 107 5.34 -15.46 -13.31
N ALA A 108 4.82 -16.68 -13.45
CA ALA A 108 3.72 -16.98 -14.36
C ALA A 108 2.46 -16.15 -14.05
N LYS A 109 2.11 -16.00 -12.76
CA LYS A 109 0.98 -15.15 -12.32
C LYS A 109 1.22 -13.66 -12.65
N LEU A 110 2.45 -13.16 -12.43
CA LEU A 110 2.82 -11.79 -12.77
C LEU A 110 2.79 -11.53 -14.29
N GLU A 111 3.28 -12.45 -15.09
CA GLU A 111 3.20 -12.38 -16.55
C GLU A 111 1.74 -12.33 -17.03
N GLN A 112 0.89 -13.22 -16.50
CA GLN A 112 -0.53 -13.25 -16.82
C GLN A 112 -1.23 -11.94 -16.43
N LEU A 113 -1.03 -11.46 -15.20
CA LEU A 113 -1.62 -10.20 -14.74
C LEU A 113 -1.15 -9.04 -15.61
N THR A 114 0.16 -8.96 -15.90
CA THR A 114 0.74 -7.88 -16.71
C THR A 114 0.16 -7.86 -18.12
N LEU A 115 0.01 -9.03 -18.74
CA LEU A 115 -0.61 -9.18 -20.05
C LEU A 115 -2.06 -8.69 -20.03
N THR A 116 -2.85 -9.20 -19.08
CA THR A 116 -4.26 -8.85 -18.93
C THR A 116 -4.45 -7.34 -18.72
N LEU A 117 -3.68 -6.73 -17.82
CA LEU A 117 -3.76 -5.29 -17.58
C LEU A 117 -3.37 -4.48 -18.82
N ARG A 118 -2.32 -4.90 -19.53
CA ARG A 118 -1.90 -4.21 -20.77
C ARG A 118 -3.01 -4.24 -21.83
N GLU A 119 -3.68 -5.36 -22.00
CA GLU A 119 -4.75 -5.53 -22.99
C GLU A 119 -6.03 -4.79 -22.56
N ALA A 120 -6.42 -4.91 -21.30
CA ALA A 120 -7.65 -4.30 -20.78
C ALA A 120 -7.55 -2.77 -20.63
N LEU A 121 -6.38 -2.25 -20.23
CA LEU A 121 -6.21 -0.85 -19.85
C LEU A 121 -5.44 0.00 -20.87
N GLY A 122 -4.95 -0.61 -21.96
CA GLY A 122 -4.27 0.09 -23.05
C GLY A 122 -2.82 0.51 -22.77
N GLY A 123 -2.23 0.07 -21.65
CA GLY A 123 -0.85 0.38 -21.27
C GLY A 123 -0.26 -0.65 -20.32
N ARG A 124 1.06 -0.83 -20.38
CA ARG A 124 1.76 -1.74 -19.47
C ARG A 124 1.93 -1.08 -18.10
N PRO A 125 1.47 -1.68 -17.00
CA PRO A 125 1.73 -1.17 -15.66
C PRO A 125 3.22 -1.21 -15.34
N VAL A 126 3.73 -0.19 -14.65
CA VAL A 126 5.12 -0.12 -14.18
C VAL A 126 5.21 -0.06 -12.66
N ALA A 127 4.10 0.20 -11.98
CA ALA A 127 3.96 0.15 -10.52
C ALA A 127 3.23 -1.14 -10.11
N PHE A 128 3.65 -1.71 -8.99
CA PHE A 128 3.10 -2.95 -8.44
C PHE A 128 2.83 -2.83 -6.95
N ARG A 129 1.84 -3.59 -6.48
CA ARG A 129 1.59 -3.88 -5.07
C ARG A 129 1.16 -5.33 -4.91
N ALA A 130 1.81 -6.06 -4.01
CA ALA A 130 1.43 -7.43 -3.70
C ALA A 130 0.16 -7.46 -2.84
N GLY A 131 -0.80 -8.29 -3.19
CA GLY A 131 -1.95 -8.59 -2.37
C GLY A 131 -1.52 -9.09 -0.99
N ARG A 132 -2.22 -8.65 0.05
CA ARG A 132 -1.88 -8.95 1.45
C ARG A 132 -0.42 -8.64 1.80
N TYR A 133 0.20 -7.71 1.06
CA TYR A 133 1.60 -7.30 1.22
C TYR A 133 2.61 -8.46 1.04
N GLY A 134 2.24 -9.51 0.31
CA GLY A 134 2.98 -10.77 0.18
C GLY A 134 4.25 -10.68 -0.68
N LEU A 135 5.09 -9.66 -0.48
CA LEU A 135 6.36 -9.44 -1.17
C LEU A 135 7.48 -10.30 -0.57
N GLY A 136 8.29 -10.90 -1.44
CA GLY A 136 9.49 -11.63 -1.05
C GLY A 136 10.61 -11.53 -2.10
N PRO A 137 11.80 -12.09 -1.82
CA PRO A 137 12.96 -12.02 -2.73
C PRO A 137 12.68 -12.55 -4.15
N ASP A 138 11.96 -13.66 -4.25
CA ASP A 138 11.58 -14.25 -5.55
C ASP A 138 10.54 -13.38 -6.27
N THR A 139 9.64 -12.75 -5.51
CA THR A 139 8.66 -11.80 -6.08
C THR A 139 9.38 -10.61 -6.70
N VAL A 140 10.40 -10.05 -6.02
CA VAL A 140 11.22 -8.95 -6.56
C VAL A 140 11.91 -9.38 -7.86
N THR A 141 12.47 -10.60 -7.90
CA THR A 141 13.07 -11.16 -9.12
C THR A 141 12.07 -11.23 -10.27
N ALA A 142 10.87 -11.71 -10.00
CA ALA A 142 9.80 -11.82 -10.99
C ALA A 142 9.32 -10.43 -11.47
N LEU A 143 9.16 -9.47 -10.58
CA LEU A 143 8.81 -8.09 -10.91
C LEU A 143 9.82 -7.44 -11.87
N ILE A 144 11.12 -7.59 -11.59
CA ILE A 144 12.19 -7.08 -12.44
C ILE A 144 12.11 -7.72 -13.84
N ARG A 145 11.93 -9.04 -13.90
CA ARG A 145 11.78 -9.77 -15.18
C ARG A 145 10.54 -9.33 -15.96
N CYS A 146 9.44 -9.07 -15.28
CA CYS A 146 8.22 -8.53 -15.89
C CYS A 146 8.34 -7.02 -16.21
N GLY A 147 9.46 -6.35 -15.93
CA GLY A 147 9.71 -4.94 -16.29
C GLY A 147 9.00 -3.92 -15.42
N TYR A 148 8.59 -4.28 -14.21
CA TYR A 148 8.14 -3.33 -13.21
C TYR A 148 9.30 -2.46 -12.75
N ARG A 149 9.00 -1.21 -12.40
CA ARG A 149 9.99 -0.20 -11.97
C ARG A 149 9.81 0.21 -10.52
N VAL A 150 8.58 0.10 -10.01
CA VAL A 150 8.23 0.50 -8.65
C VAL A 150 7.41 -0.59 -8.00
N ASP A 151 7.79 -0.98 -6.79
CA ASP A 151 6.96 -1.73 -5.85
C ASP A 151 6.49 -0.82 -4.72
N SER A 152 5.33 -1.09 -4.18
CA SER A 152 4.77 -0.39 -3.02
C SER A 152 4.06 -1.37 -2.11
N SER A 153 4.77 -2.42 -1.71
CA SER A 153 4.22 -3.48 -0.85
C SER A 153 4.74 -3.41 0.58
N VAL A 154 5.85 -2.70 0.83
CA VAL A 154 6.47 -2.67 2.16
C VAL A 154 5.66 -1.81 3.11
N THR A 155 5.28 -2.42 4.24
CA THR A 155 4.60 -1.78 5.38
C THR A 155 5.59 -1.70 6.56
N PRO A 156 6.38 -0.62 6.69
CA PRO A 156 7.37 -0.50 7.75
C PRO A 156 6.77 -0.74 9.15
N PHE A 157 7.56 -1.33 10.06
CA PHE A 157 7.16 -1.68 11.43
C PHE A 157 6.07 -2.75 11.55
N VAL A 158 5.68 -3.42 10.46
CA VAL A 158 4.68 -4.47 10.46
C VAL A 158 5.32 -5.83 10.21
N SER A 159 4.90 -6.86 10.97
CA SER A 159 5.11 -8.26 10.63
C SER A 159 3.78 -8.90 10.29
N TRP A 160 3.74 -9.61 9.18
CA TRP A 160 2.62 -10.42 8.72
C TRP A 160 2.85 -11.92 8.95
N GLU A 161 3.95 -12.30 9.65
CA GLU A 161 4.32 -13.70 9.89
C GLU A 161 3.21 -14.50 10.57
N ASP A 162 2.46 -13.87 11.48
CA ASP A 162 1.31 -14.49 12.15
C ASP A 162 0.08 -14.69 11.23
N TYR A 163 0.11 -14.11 10.02
CA TYR A 163 -0.97 -14.18 9.05
C TYR A 163 -0.49 -14.96 7.82
N ASP A 164 -0.80 -16.27 7.82
CA ASP A 164 -0.55 -17.16 6.69
C ASP A 164 0.92 -17.16 6.20
N ASP A 165 1.87 -17.10 7.15
CA ASP A 165 3.31 -17.06 6.87
C ASP A 165 3.70 -15.87 5.96
N GLY A 166 3.11 -14.71 6.22
CA GLY A 166 3.40 -13.47 5.51
C GLY A 166 4.81 -12.93 5.75
N PRO A 167 5.22 -11.86 5.06
CA PRO A 167 6.53 -11.26 5.25
C PRO A 167 6.61 -10.43 6.55
N THR A 168 7.82 -10.21 7.04
CA THR A 168 8.09 -9.17 8.04
C THR A 168 8.79 -7.98 7.38
N PHE A 169 8.31 -6.78 7.68
CA PHE A 169 8.91 -5.52 7.23
C PHE A 169 9.47 -4.71 8.41
N ILE A 170 9.66 -5.36 9.55
CA ILE A 170 10.32 -4.73 10.69
C ILE A 170 11.80 -4.52 10.34
N GLY A 171 12.22 -3.25 10.44
CA GLY A 171 13.58 -2.83 10.05
C GLY A 171 13.70 -2.33 8.61
N ALA A 172 12.64 -2.41 7.81
CA ALA A 172 12.62 -1.79 6.49
C ALA A 172 12.71 -0.25 6.58
N PRO A 173 13.34 0.41 5.60
CA PRO A 173 13.38 1.87 5.54
C PRO A 173 11.99 2.50 5.44
N LEU A 174 11.88 3.76 5.91
CA LEU A 174 10.66 4.58 5.77
C LEU A 174 10.67 5.42 4.49
N ASP A 175 11.85 5.76 3.99
CA ASP A 175 12.01 6.47 2.72
C ASP A 175 12.16 5.48 1.56
N SER A 176 12.00 5.95 0.33
CA SER A 176 12.17 5.13 -0.86
C SER A 176 13.59 4.56 -0.96
N TYR A 177 13.71 3.33 -1.41
CA TYR A 177 14.98 2.64 -1.59
C TYR A 177 14.91 1.67 -2.78
N ARG A 178 16.05 1.10 -3.14
CA ARG A 178 16.12 0.17 -4.27
C ARG A 178 16.21 -1.26 -3.81
N LEU A 179 15.63 -2.17 -4.60
CA LEU A 179 15.59 -3.61 -4.43
C LEU A 179 16.30 -4.32 -5.58
N ALA A 180 16.94 -5.43 -5.28
CA ALA A 180 17.51 -6.39 -6.23
C ALA A 180 16.86 -7.76 -6.04
N GLY A 181 16.77 -8.54 -7.13
CA GLY A 181 16.22 -9.90 -7.08
C GLY A 181 17.02 -10.80 -6.14
N GLY A 182 16.32 -11.65 -5.40
CA GLY A 182 16.91 -12.60 -4.45
C GLY A 182 17.41 -11.99 -3.13
N ALA A 183 17.41 -10.66 -2.98
CA ALA A 183 17.86 -9.98 -1.76
C ALA A 183 16.73 -9.81 -0.74
N ASP A 184 17.10 -9.65 0.55
CA ASP A 184 16.12 -9.29 1.59
C ASP A 184 15.45 -7.95 1.25
N VAL A 185 14.14 -7.96 1.15
CA VAL A 185 13.33 -6.80 0.76
C VAL A 185 13.38 -5.63 1.77
N ARG A 186 13.96 -5.85 2.96
CA ARG A 186 14.16 -4.81 3.99
C ARG A 186 15.50 -4.09 3.87
N VAL A 187 16.39 -4.61 3.03
CA VAL A 187 17.77 -4.13 2.92
C VAL A 187 17.95 -3.39 1.60
N PRO A 188 18.25 -2.08 1.64
CA PRO A 188 18.52 -1.31 0.43
C PRO A 188 19.65 -1.90 -0.42
N GLN A 189 19.43 -1.98 -1.71
CA GLN A 189 20.39 -2.41 -2.73
C GLN A 189 20.65 -1.22 -3.67
N PRO A 190 21.75 -0.46 -3.49
CA PRO A 190 21.95 0.83 -4.21
C PRO A 190 21.80 0.73 -5.73
N ASP A 191 22.26 -0.37 -6.33
CA ASP A 191 22.22 -0.62 -7.77
C ASP A 191 21.00 -1.45 -8.21
N GLY A 192 20.07 -1.70 -7.30
CA GLY A 192 18.86 -2.46 -7.58
C GLY A 192 17.98 -1.77 -8.62
N PRO A 193 17.42 -2.51 -9.59
CA PRO A 193 16.64 -1.91 -10.67
C PRO A 193 15.19 -1.56 -10.27
N LEU A 194 14.66 -2.14 -9.19
CA LEU A 194 13.30 -1.89 -8.68
C LEU A 194 13.35 -0.88 -7.54
N VAL A 195 12.49 0.12 -7.58
CA VAL A 195 12.32 1.08 -6.48
C VAL A 195 11.21 0.60 -5.56
N GLU A 196 11.50 0.46 -4.28
CA GLU A 196 10.49 0.33 -3.25
C GLU A 196 10.04 1.70 -2.77
N LEU A 197 8.73 1.91 -2.73
CA LEU A 197 8.09 3.10 -2.20
C LEU A 197 7.19 2.70 -1.03
N PRO A 198 7.72 2.69 0.21
CA PRO A 198 7.00 2.17 1.36
C PRO A 198 5.74 2.96 1.69
N MET A 199 4.76 2.29 2.29
CA MET A 199 3.60 2.95 2.87
C MET A 199 3.97 3.77 4.10
N SER A 200 3.27 4.87 4.32
CA SER A 200 3.50 5.72 5.49
C SER A 200 2.85 5.10 6.72
N ILE A 201 3.66 4.40 7.50
CA ILE A 201 3.29 3.76 8.77
C ILE A 201 4.31 4.16 9.84
N GLY A 202 3.84 4.37 11.06
CA GLY A 202 4.72 4.71 12.17
C GLY A 202 4.02 4.69 13.52
N TYR A 203 4.70 5.16 14.55
CA TYR A 203 4.16 5.21 15.90
C TYR A 203 3.80 6.64 16.32
N SER A 204 2.82 6.78 17.21
CA SER A 204 2.36 8.07 17.72
C SER A 204 3.43 8.81 18.56
N ARG A 205 4.47 8.10 19.04
CA ARG A 205 5.56 8.64 19.87
C ARG A 205 6.93 8.13 19.43
N PRO A 206 8.00 8.92 19.53
CA PRO A 206 9.38 8.49 19.30
C PRO A 206 9.97 7.79 20.55
N PRO A 207 11.06 7.00 20.42
CA PRO A 207 11.58 6.47 19.16
C PRO A 207 10.82 5.23 18.73
N SER A 208 10.54 5.10 17.43
CA SER A 208 9.77 3.97 16.90
C SER A 208 10.44 2.62 17.12
N THR A 209 11.79 2.57 17.14
CA THR A 209 12.55 1.35 17.42
C THR A 209 12.26 0.75 18.79
N MET A 210 12.11 1.58 19.83
CA MET A 210 11.72 1.14 21.16
C MET A 210 10.31 0.51 21.15
N TRP A 211 9.38 1.14 20.43
CA TRP A 211 8.00 0.67 20.36
C TRP A 211 7.85 -0.60 19.51
N VAL A 212 8.68 -0.78 18.49
CA VAL A 212 8.80 -2.06 17.77
C VAL A 212 9.23 -3.17 18.73
N GLY A 213 10.27 -2.94 19.54
CA GLY A 213 10.73 -3.89 20.55
C GLY A 213 9.64 -4.26 21.54
N LEU A 214 8.96 -3.26 22.11
CA LEU A 214 7.85 -3.46 23.05
C LEU A 214 6.69 -4.20 22.38
N HIS A 215 6.33 -3.82 21.15
CA HIS A 215 5.25 -4.46 20.41
C HIS A 215 5.55 -5.93 20.12
N ARG A 216 6.80 -6.28 19.78
CA ARG A 216 7.24 -7.68 19.62
C ARG A 216 7.14 -8.44 20.94
N ALA A 217 7.66 -7.86 22.03
CA ALA A 217 7.60 -8.49 23.35
C ALA A 217 6.14 -8.79 23.79
N LEU A 218 5.23 -7.82 23.62
CA LEU A 218 3.81 -7.96 23.92
C LEU A 218 3.05 -8.92 22.95
N SER A 219 3.67 -9.29 21.83
CA SER A 219 3.10 -10.19 20.83
C SER A 219 3.53 -11.64 21.03
N THR A 220 4.40 -11.93 22.01
CA THR A 220 4.83 -13.29 22.29
C THR A 220 3.63 -14.17 22.67
N PRO A 221 3.66 -15.49 22.32
CA PRO A 221 2.55 -16.39 22.64
C PRO A 221 2.15 -16.40 24.11
N ALA A 222 3.13 -16.22 25.02
CA ALA A 222 2.89 -16.18 26.46
C ALA A 222 2.08 -14.95 26.92
N LEU A 223 2.19 -13.81 26.24
CA LEU A 223 1.53 -12.55 26.63
C LEU A 223 0.28 -12.24 25.78
N ARG A 224 0.07 -12.95 24.68
CA ARG A 224 -1.10 -12.79 23.79
C ARG A 224 -2.45 -12.85 24.54
N PRO A 225 -2.70 -13.81 25.47
CA PRO A 225 -3.98 -13.91 26.17
C PRO A 225 -4.31 -12.68 27.02
N LEU A 226 -3.32 -11.91 27.44
CA LEU A 226 -3.50 -10.74 28.31
C LEU A 226 -3.95 -9.48 27.56
N HIS A 227 -4.10 -9.52 26.23
CA HIS A 227 -4.51 -8.40 25.38
C HIS A 227 -3.79 -7.06 25.65
N LEU A 228 -2.57 -7.12 26.20
CA LEU A 228 -1.79 -5.94 26.64
C LEU A 228 -1.55 -4.93 25.52
N ARG A 229 -1.47 -5.38 24.26
CA ARG A 229 -1.37 -4.49 23.09
C ARG A 229 -2.59 -3.59 22.95
N GLY A 230 -3.80 -4.17 23.13
CA GLY A 230 -5.05 -3.41 23.09
C GLY A 230 -5.17 -2.43 24.24
N ILE A 231 -4.72 -2.82 25.43
CA ILE A 231 -4.71 -1.97 26.62
C ILE A 231 -3.73 -0.79 26.44
N ALA A 232 -2.49 -1.05 26.02
CA ALA A 232 -1.50 -0.02 25.77
C ALA A 232 -1.95 1.00 24.69
N SER A 233 -2.60 0.52 23.64
CA SER A 233 -3.17 1.36 22.57
C SER A 233 -4.35 2.20 23.10
N ARG A 234 -5.28 1.60 23.86
CA ARG A 234 -6.43 2.31 24.45
C ARG A 234 -6.03 3.31 25.53
N ALA A 235 -4.98 3.01 26.28
CA ALA A 235 -4.42 3.92 27.28
C ALA A 235 -3.64 5.09 26.66
N GLY A 236 -3.55 5.17 25.31
CA GLY A 236 -2.85 6.25 24.62
C GLY A 236 -1.33 6.26 24.85
N ILE A 237 -0.75 5.14 25.35
CA ILE A 237 0.68 5.07 25.65
C ILE A 237 1.47 5.12 24.35
N VAL A 238 1.08 4.30 23.35
CA VAL A 238 1.62 4.33 21.98
C VAL A 238 0.64 3.66 21.03
N LYS A 239 0.46 4.26 19.87
CA LYS A 239 -0.37 3.71 18.78
C LYS A 239 0.49 3.59 17.54
N ARG A 240 0.44 2.44 16.83
CA ARG A 240 0.91 2.35 15.46
C ARG A 240 -0.18 2.93 14.58
N ILE A 241 0.20 3.87 13.73
CA ILE A 241 -0.68 4.65 12.86
C ILE A 241 -0.29 4.36 11.42
N SER A 242 -1.27 4.21 10.56
CA SER A 242 -1.13 4.15 9.11
C SER A 242 -1.73 5.40 8.48
N LEU A 243 -1.18 5.88 7.37
CA LEU A 243 -1.89 6.89 6.59
C LEU A 243 -3.01 6.20 5.78
N SER A 244 -4.02 5.72 6.50
CA SER A 244 -5.20 5.07 5.92
C SER A 244 -6.47 5.54 6.63
N PRO A 245 -7.44 6.09 5.88
CA PRO A 245 -8.72 6.53 6.43
C PRO A 245 -9.60 5.37 6.89
N GLU A 246 -9.22 4.13 6.58
CA GLU A 246 -9.87 2.89 7.02
C GLU A 246 -9.57 2.60 8.49
N THR A 247 -8.33 2.77 8.91
CA THR A 247 -7.84 2.29 10.20
C THR A 247 -7.62 3.41 11.21
N ASP A 248 -7.36 4.63 10.73
CA ASP A 248 -6.89 5.70 11.58
C ASP A 248 -7.70 6.99 11.44
N SER A 249 -7.84 7.73 12.54
CA SER A 249 -8.53 9.02 12.53
C SER A 249 -7.70 10.09 11.81
N VAL A 250 -8.36 11.14 11.31
CA VAL A 250 -7.69 12.30 10.71
C VAL A 250 -6.63 12.89 11.66
N ARG A 251 -6.93 12.96 12.98
CA ARG A 251 -5.99 13.42 13.99
C ARG A 251 -4.73 12.55 14.06
N ASP A 252 -4.89 11.22 14.05
CA ASP A 252 -3.76 10.28 14.09
C ASP A 252 -2.93 10.39 12.82
N MET A 253 -3.59 10.39 11.65
CA MET A 253 -2.91 10.56 10.36
C MET A 253 -2.10 11.87 10.30
N LEU A 254 -2.65 12.99 10.79
CA LEU A 254 -1.91 14.26 10.87
C LEU A 254 -0.75 14.20 11.86
N THR A 255 -0.91 13.50 12.97
CA THR A 255 0.17 13.29 13.95
C THR A 255 1.33 12.53 13.32
N LEU A 256 1.04 11.43 12.61
CA LEU A 256 2.04 10.67 11.88
C LEU A 256 2.70 11.53 10.80
N SER A 257 1.90 12.24 10.00
CA SER A 257 2.43 13.09 8.91
C SER A 257 3.44 14.11 9.42
N ARG A 258 3.12 14.84 10.50
CA ARG A 258 4.04 15.81 11.12
C ARG A 258 5.34 15.15 11.53
N ARG A 259 5.26 13.98 12.17
CA ARG A 259 6.45 13.25 12.60
C ARG A 259 7.32 12.79 11.43
N LEU A 260 6.72 12.30 10.35
CA LEU A 260 7.45 11.91 9.14
C LEU A 260 8.12 13.14 8.49
N ILE A 261 7.43 14.27 8.43
CA ILE A 261 7.98 15.55 7.96
C ILE A 261 9.16 15.99 8.83
N ASP A 262 8.99 16.01 10.16
CA ASP A 262 10.03 16.39 11.12
C ASP A 262 11.25 15.47 11.07
N ALA A 263 11.05 14.19 10.75
CA ALA A 263 12.11 13.22 10.51
C ALA A 263 12.83 13.41 9.16
N GLY A 264 12.35 14.33 8.31
CA GLY A 264 12.97 14.67 7.04
C GLY A 264 12.54 13.79 5.87
N LEU A 265 11.46 13.01 6.00
CA LEU A 265 10.91 12.28 4.86
C LEU A 265 10.35 13.25 3.82
N ARG A 266 10.48 12.85 2.55
CA ARG A 266 10.11 13.69 1.41
C ARG A 266 8.77 13.31 0.79
N HIS A 267 8.15 12.23 1.25
CA HIS A 267 6.85 11.78 0.77
C HIS A 267 5.97 11.27 1.92
N LEU A 268 4.68 11.35 1.68
CA LEU A 268 3.62 10.74 2.47
C LEU A 268 2.77 9.89 1.53
N HIS A 269 2.38 8.70 1.97
CA HIS A 269 1.62 7.76 1.17
C HIS A 269 0.31 7.38 1.88
N LEU A 270 -0.80 7.97 1.44
CA LEU A 270 -2.17 7.64 1.84
C LEU A 270 -2.65 6.45 1.02
N PHE A 271 -3.21 5.44 1.66
CA PHE A 271 -3.67 4.23 0.98
C PHE A 271 -4.94 3.66 1.60
N PHE A 272 -5.76 3.02 0.78
CA PHE A 272 -6.98 2.32 1.17
C PHE A 272 -7.47 1.40 0.05
N HIS A 273 -8.56 0.63 0.31
CA HIS A 273 -9.10 -0.37 -0.61
C HIS A 273 -10.43 0.10 -1.22
N SER A 274 -10.66 -0.19 -2.49
CA SER A 274 -11.87 0.19 -3.21
C SER A 274 -13.16 -0.42 -2.63
N PRO A 275 -13.20 -1.64 -2.05
CA PRO A 275 -14.39 -2.16 -1.36
C PRO A 275 -14.89 -1.26 -0.24
N SER A 276 -14.04 -0.45 0.39
CA SER A 276 -14.43 0.51 1.43
C SER A 276 -15.24 1.71 0.91
N LEU A 277 -15.40 1.84 -0.40
CA LEU A 277 -16.20 2.86 -1.04
C LEU A 277 -17.68 2.45 -1.22
N ARG A 278 -18.02 1.18 -0.93
CA ARG A 278 -19.37 0.65 -1.05
C ARG A 278 -19.83 0.01 0.27
N PRO A 279 -21.07 0.27 0.73
CA PRO A 279 -21.53 -0.21 2.02
C PRO A 279 -21.49 -1.74 2.13
N GLY A 280 -20.96 -2.25 3.25
CA GLY A 280 -21.00 -3.67 3.60
C GLY A 280 -19.91 -4.54 2.95
N LEU A 281 -19.06 -4.00 2.07
CA LEU A 281 -18.03 -4.78 1.39
C LEU A 281 -16.69 -4.83 2.15
N SER A 282 -16.51 -3.96 3.14
CA SER A 282 -15.34 -3.99 4.02
C SER A 282 -15.75 -3.77 5.49
N PRO A 283 -14.94 -4.24 6.45
CA PRO A 283 -15.19 -3.99 7.87
C PRO A 283 -15.07 -2.51 8.25
N PHE A 284 -14.45 -1.68 7.41
CA PHE A 284 -14.25 -0.25 7.65
C PHE A 284 -15.42 0.61 7.22
N ALA A 285 -16.25 0.11 6.30
CA ALA A 285 -17.44 0.77 5.78
C ALA A 285 -18.65 -0.19 5.79
N PRO A 286 -19.13 -0.61 6.99
CA PRO A 286 -20.18 -1.61 7.09
C PRO A 286 -21.55 -1.10 6.60
N ASP A 287 -21.69 0.21 6.46
CA ASP A 287 -22.93 0.90 6.05
C ASP A 287 -22.63 2.19 5.27
N GLY A 288 -23.69 2.84 4.79
CA GLY A 288 -23.55 4.12 4.07
C GLY A 288 -22.91 5.23 4.90
N ALA A 289 -23.16 5.26 6.22
CA ALA A 289 -22.52 6.22 7.10
C ALA A 289 -21.00 5.98 7.21
N GLY A 290 -20.58 4.72 7.16
CA GLY A 290 -19.17 4.31 7.05
C GLY A 290 -18.50 4.86 5.80
N VAL A 291 -19.14 4.69 4.65
CA VAL A 291 -18.68 5.24 3.38
C VAL A 291 -18.54 6.76 3.44
N GLU A 292 -19.58 7.46 3.93
CA GLU A 292 -19.51 8.92 4.07
C GLU A 292 -18.42 9.39 5.04
N ARG A 293 -18.12 8.63 6.08
CA ARG A 293 -16.96 8.90 6.96
C ARG A 293 -15.63 8.76 6.20
N MET A 294 -15.50 7.74 5.34
CA MET A 294 -14.32 7.56 4.49
C MET A 294 -14.06 8.78 3.63
N TYR A 295 -15.07 9.21 2.85
CA TYR A 295 -14.96 10.39 1.98
C TYR A 295 -14.61 11.66 2.77
N ARG A 296 -15.27 11.90 3.90
CA ARG A 296 -14.99 13.04 4.78
C ARG A 296 -13.58 12.96 5.36
N SER A 297 -13.12 11.78 5.79
CA SER A 297 -11.77 11.60 6.35
C SER A 297 -10.69 11.91 5.32
N ILE A 298 -10.85 11.43 4.08
CA ILE A 298 -9.92 11.73 2.98
C ILE A 298 -9.85 13.24 2.74
N ALA A 299 -10.99 13.89 2.54
CA ALA A 299 -11.04 15.34 2.26
C ALA A 299 -10.44 16.15 3.41
N THR A 300 -10.90 15.90 4.64
CA THR A 300 -10.46 16.64 5.84
C THR A 300 -8.96 16.45 6.10
N TYR A 301 -8.44 15.22 5.90
CA TYR A 301 -7.00 14.96 6.07
C TYR A 301 -6.18 15.77 5.07
N ILE A 302 -6.51 15.72 3.78
CA ILE A 302 -5.77 16.42 2.72
C ILE A 302 -5.81 17.93 2.94
N GLU A 303 -6.98 18.49 3.21
CA GLU A 303 -7.15 19.93 3.49
C GLU A 303 -6.37 20.38 4.75
N ALA A 304 -6.40 19.58 5.81
CA ALA A 304 -5.67 19.88 7.04
C ALA A 304 -4.16 19.75 6.85
N LEU A 305 -3.70 18.76 6.08
CA LEU A 305 -2.29 18.58 5.76
C LEU A 305 -1.75 19.74 4.89
N ALA A 306 -2.54 20.24 3.95
CA ALA A 306 -2.19 21.41 3.13
C ALA A 306 -1.96 22.71 3.95
N ARG A 307 -2.52 22.77 5.17
CA ARG A 307 -2.23 23.87 6.12
C ARG A 307 -0.93 23.67 6.91
N VAL A 308 -0.41 22.44 6.92
CA VAL A 308 0.85 22.09 7.63
C VAL A 308 2.06 22.27 6.72
N THR A 309 1.94 21.91 5.45
CA THR A 309 3.03 21.94 4.48
C THR A 309 2.52 22.17 3.06
N THR A 310 3.39 22.68 2.18
CA THR A 310 3.08 22.74 0.74
C THR A 310 3.06 21.34 0.17
N LEU A 311 1.94 20.93 -0.44
CA LEU A 311 1.76 19.62 -1.04
C LEU A 311 2.01 19.67 -2.55
N ARG A 312 2.60 18.57 -3.05
CA ARG A 312 2.61 18.22 -4.47
C ARG A 312 2.03 16.81 -4.60
N PHE A 313 0.87 16.71 -5.23
CA PHE A 313 0.25 15.42 -5.54
C PHE A 313 0.99 14.76 -6.69
N VAL A 314 1.33 13.49 -6.51
CA VAL A 314 2.08 12.68 -7.48
C VAL A 314 1.57 11.25 -7.46
N THR A 315 1.66 10.58 -8.60
CA THR A 315 1.43 9.14 -8.69
C THR A 315 2.62 8.36 -8.10
N VAL A 316 2.46 7.05 -7.91
CA VAL A 316 3.52 6.17 -7.37
C VAL A 316 4.78 6.22 -8.23
N SER A 317 4.64 6.10 -9.57
CA SER A 317 5.80 6.13 -10.47
C SER A 317 6.46 7.52 -10.56
N GLU A 318 5.67 8.58 -10.52
CA GLU A 318 6.21 9.94 -10.46
C GLU A 318 6.99 10.19 -9.16
N ALA A 319 6.44 9.75 -8.02
CA ALA A 319 7.12 9.87 -6.74
C ALA A 319 8.45 9.11 -6.75
N ALA A 320 8.46 7.87 -7.21
CA ALA A 320 9.67 7.08 -7.32
C ALA A 320 10.74 7.80 -8.16
N THR A 321 10.37 8.37 -9.30
CA THR A 321 11.29 9.13 -10.16
C THR A 321 11.84 10.36 -9.45
N LEU A 322 10.98 11.17 -8.81
CA LEU A 322 11.38 12.40 -8.13
C LEU A 322 12.26 12.14 -6.90
N LEU A 323 12.02 11.03 -6.19
CA LEU A 323 12.78 10.67 -5.01
C LEU A 323 14.17 10.14 -5.36
N GLN A 324 14.31 9.42 -6.47
CA GLN A 324 15.59 8.88 -6.94
C GLN A 324 16.52 9.94 -7.56
N THR A 325 15.97 10.98 -8.19
CA THR A 325 16.76 12.05 -8.82
C THR A 325 17.25 13.12 -7.85
N ALA A 326 16.74 13.16 -6.63
CA ALA A 326 17.17 14.13 -5.62
C ALA A 326 18.39 13.60 -4.84
N PRO A 327 19.45 14.40 -4.62
CA PRO A 327 20.59 13.98 -3.82
C PRO A 327 20.12 13.55 -2.42
N SER A 328 20.58 12.36 -2.00
CA SER A 328 20.27 11.79 -0.68
C SER A 328 21.00 12.60 0.40
N HIS A 329 20.30 13.53 1.06
CA HIS A 329 20.88 14.34 2.12
C HIS A 329 20.89 13.66 3.51
N HIS A 330 20.29 12.46 3.65
CA HIS A 330 20.32 11.70 4.92
C HIS A 330 20.40 10.21 4.62
N SER A 331 21.28 9.52 5.34
CA SER A 331 21.30 8.06 5.32
C SER A 331 19.97 7.55 5.90
N ALA A 332 19.36 6.55 5.25
CA ALA A 332 18.10 5.92 5.69
C ALA A 332 18.17 5.46 7.17
N ALA A 333 19.37 5.12 7.67
CA ALA A 333 19.63 4.78 9.06
C ALA A 333 19.43 5.96 10.03
N ALA A 334 19.77 7.20 9.60
CA ALA A 334 19.61 8.39 10.44
C ALA A 334 18.14 8.83 10.57
N ALA A 335 17.30 8.60 9.57
CA ALA A 335 15.86 8.85 9.67
C ALA A 335 15.20 7.87 10.65
N ALA A 336 15.53 6.59 10.59
CA ALA A 336 14.97 5.57 11.49
C ALA A 336 15.34 5.80 12.96
N SER A 337 16.52 6.38 13.25
CA SER A 337 16.95 6.66 14.63
C SER A 337 16.28 7.91 15.24
N ARG A 338 15.82 8.84 14.42
CA ARG A 338 15.11 10.05 14.85
C ARG A 338 13.60 9.87 14.93
N PHE A 339 13.08 8.89 14.22
CA PHE A 339 11.67 8.52 14.16
C PHE A 339 11.32 7.47 15.21
#